data_e09741d129db43d20184c49e4ea9e747
#
_entry.id   e09741d129db43d20184c49e4ea9e747
#
_cell.length_a   1.000
_cell.length_b   1.000
_cell.length_c   1.000
_cell.angle_alpha   90.00
_cell.angle_beta   90.00
_cell.angle_gamma   90.00
#
_symmetry.space_group_name_H-M   'P 1'
#
loop_
_entity.id
_entity.type
_entity.pdbx_description
1 polymer ?
#
loop_
_entity_poly.entity_id
_entity_poly.type
_entity_poly.pdbx_seq_one_letter_code
_entity_poly.pdbx_strand_id
1 'polypeptide(L)'
;NKRGLPISCFLNEANDSLNGIVDLWTENVWLAARGGGIGSYWGNLRSIGESVGGVGKTSGIVPFIKVMDSLTLAISQGSLRRGSAAVYLPIDHPEIEEFIEIRRPTGGDPNRKALNLHHGILISDSFMRAVEDDDQWDLRSPKDQTVQKTVSARSLWIRLLTARVETGEPYLVFKDRVNNLRPEQQKLAGLEIKTSNLCSEITLPTGTDHHGKERTAVCCLSSVNIEKFYEWENDKNFIPDIMRFLDNVIQDFIDNAPDTMETAAYSAMRERSVGLGAVSYTHLTLPTNHPV
;
A
#
# COMPACT_ATOMS: atom_id res chain seq x y z
N ASN A 1 -14.78 -17.40 20.54
CA ASN A 1 -14.24 -17.70 19.21
C ASN A 1 -13.73 -16.40 18.58
N LYS A 2 -12.45 -16.07 18.77
CA LYS A 2 -11.80 -14.91 18.16
C LYS A 2 -11.56 -15.21 16.67
N ARG A 3 -12.51 -14.89 15.79
CA ARG A 3 -12.43 -15.19 14.36
C ARG A 3 -11.79 -14.07 13.52
N GLY A 4 -11.51 -12.91 14.06
CA GLY A 4 -10.88 -11.79 13.38
C GLY A 4 -9.96 -11.03 14.32
N LEU A 5 -9.15 -10.15 13.75
CA LEU A 5 -8.33 -9.22 14.50
C LEU A 5 -9.05 -7.87 14.58
N PRO A 6 -8.80 -7.08 15.62
CA PRO A 6 -9.40 -5.74 15.76
C PRO A 6 -8.81 -4.72 14.76
N ILE A 7 -7.78 -5.12 14.03
CA ILE A 7 -7.06 -4.29 13.04
C ILE A 7 -7.26 -4.89 11.65
N SER A 8 -7.45 -4.02 10.66
CA SER A 8 -7.75 -4.45 9.29
C SER A 8 -6.83 -3.87 8.21
N CYS A 9 -5.87 -3.01 8.56
CA CYS A 9 -4.99 -2.36 7.58
C CYS A 9 -3.53 -2.72 7.82
N PHE A 10 -2.91 -3.32 6.78
CA PHE A 10 -1.54 -3.81 6.81
C PHE A 10 -0.77 -3.34 5.57
N LEU A 11 0.51 -3.02 5.76
CA LEU A 11 1.42 -2.63 4.71
C LEU A 11 2.71 -3.45 4.84
N ASN A 12 3.17 -4.05 3.75
CA ASN A 12 4.40 -4.82 3.71
C ASN A 12 5.16 -4.64 2.39
N GLU A 13 6.30 -5.30 2.24
CA GLU A 13 7.08 -5.24 1.02
C GLU A 13 7.75 -6.58 0.70
N ALA A 14 7.97 -6.82 -0.59
CA ALA A 14 8.70 -7.99 -1.07
C ALA A 14 10.21 -7.71 -1.07
N ASN A 15 11.00 -8.64 -0.55
CA ASN A 15 12.46 -8.63 -0.68
C ASN A 15 12.90 -9.32 -1.96
N ASP A 16 14.02 -8.86 -2.57
CA ASP A 16 14.51 -9.33 -3.88
C ASP A 16 15.16 -10.73 -3.79
N SER A 17 14.36 -11.71 -3.41
CA SER A 17 14.73 -13.12 -3.40
C SER A 17 13.48 -13.99 -3.54
N LEU A 18 13.64 -15.25 -3.97
CA LEU A 18 12.52 -16.19 -4.03
C LEU A 18 11.91 -16.40 -2.63
N ASN A 19 12.76 -16.51 -1.60
CA ASN A 19 12.28 -16.62 -0.21
C ASN A 19 11.47 -15.39 0.18
N GLY A 20 11.97 -14.18 -0.08
CA GLY A 20 11.25 -12.94 0.25
C GLY A 20 9.90 -12.82 -0.46
N ILE A 21 9.77 -13.32 -1.68
CA ILE A 21 8.48 -13.38 -2.40
C ILE A 21 7.55 -14.41 -1.74
N VAL A 22 8.05 -15.60 -1.40
CA VAL A 22 7.27 -16.65 -0.75
C VAL A 22 6.83 -16.22 0.66
N ASP A 23 7.70 -15.57 1.41
CA ASP A 23 7.41 -15.03 2.74
C ASP A 23 6.30 -13.97 2.66
N LEU A 24 6.36 -13.05 1.68
CA LEU A 24 5.30 -12.09 1.43
C LEU A 24 3.96 -12.76 1.11
N TRP A 25 3.95 -13.78 0.24
CA TRP A 25 2.73 -14.52 -0.07
C TRP A 25 2.17 -15.21 1.17
N THR A 26 3.02 -15.83 1.97
CA THR A 26 2.64 -16.52 3.20
C THR A 26 2.03 -15.54 4.20
N GLU A 27 2.68 -14.41 4.43
CA GLU A 27 2.15 -13.36 5.30
C GLU A 27 0.79 -12.85 4.80
N ASN A 28 0.68 -12.54 3.52
CA ASN A 28 -0.55 -12.03 2.91
C ASN A 28 -1.73 -13.03 3.03
N VAL A 29 -1.47 -14.33 2.93
CA VAL A 29 -2.49 -15.38 3.17
C VAL A 29 -3.03 -15.30 4.60
N TRP A 30 -2.15 -15.18 5.58
CA TRP A 30 -2.58 -15.12 6.99
C TRP A 30 -3.28 -13.80 7.33
N LEU A 31 -2.79 -12.68 6.81
CA LEU A 31 -3.44 -11.37 6.96
C LEU A 31 -4.84 -11.37 6.35
N ALA A 32 -4.98 -11.85 5.10
CA ALA A 32 -6.25 -11.95 4.41
C ALA A 32 -7.23 -12.91 5.11
N ALA A 33 -6.76 -14.07 5.58
CA ALA A 33 -7.57 -15.03 6.31
C ALA A 33 -8.16 -14.47 7.62
N ARG A 34 -7.51 -13.42 8.19
CA ARG A 34 -7.96 -12.70 9.37
C ARG A 34 -8.78 -11.47 9.07
N GLY A 35 -9.08 -11.20 7.78
CA GLY A 35 -9.89 -10.09 7.32
C GLY A 35 -9.10 -8.79 7.08
N GLY A 36 -7.77 -8.85 7.01
CA GLY A 36 -6.90 -7.73 6.70
C GLY A 36 -7.00 -7.29 5.24
N GLY A 37 -7.03 -5.97 5.02
CA GLY A 37 -6.73 -5.34 3.73
C GLY A 37 -5.24 -5.02 3.67
N ILE A 38 -4.59 -5.30 2.55
CA ILE A 38 -3.13 -5.33 2.45
C ILE A 38 -2.68 -4.39 1.33
N GLY A 39 -1.61 -3.62 1.58
CA GLY A 39 -0.85 -2.92 0.56
C GLY A 39 0.59 -3.44 0.54
N SER A 40 1.02 -3.98 -0.58
CA SER A 40 2.35 -4.58 -0.71
C SER A 40 3.22 -3.83 -1.72
N TYR A 41 4.44 -3.47 -1.32
CA TYR A 41 5.43 -2.86 -2.21
C TYR A 41 6.22 -3.94 -2.95
N TRP A 42 6.32 -3.79 -4.26
CA TRP A 42 7.03 -4.74 -5.14
C TRP A 42 8.25 -4.13 -5.83
N GLY A 43 8.54 -2.87 -5.57
CA GLY A 43 9.59 -2.11 -6.25
C GLY A 43 11.02 -2.47 -5.85
N ASN A 44 11.23 -3.37 -4.87
CA ASN A 44 12.57 -3.88 -4.55
C ASN A 44 13.01 -5.00 -5.51
N LEU A 45 12.07 -5.63 -6.22
CA LEU A 45 12.33 -6.82 -7.03
C LEU A 45 12.93 -6.43 -8.38
N ARG A 46 13.96 -7.16 -8.78
CA ARG A 46 14.57 -7.03 -10.10
C ARG A 46 13.60 -7.34 -11.23
N SER A 47 13.80 -6.69 -12.36
CA SER A 47 12.91 -6.79 -13.52
C SER A 47 13.19 -8.00 -14.39
N ILE A 48 12.27 -8.24 -15.33
CA ILE A 48 12.39 -9.29 -16.35
C ILE A 48 13.75 -9.25 -17.05
N GLY A 49 14.34 -10.43 -17.23
CA GLY A 49 15.60 -10.60 -17.96
C GLY A 49 16.87 -10.39 -17.11
N GLU A 50 16.76 -9.92 -15.88
CA GLU A 50 17.91 -9.78 -14.98
C GLU A 50 18.38 -11.13 -14.44
N SER A 51 19.69 -11.23 -14.13
CA SER A 51 20.30 -12.47 -13.70
C SER A 51 19.86 -12.90 -12.30
N VAL A 52 19.57 -14.19 -12.14
CA VAL A 52 19.26 -14.84 -10.86
C VAL A 52 20.37 -15.81 -10.50
N GLY A 53 21.31 -15.39 -9.64
CA GLY A 53 22.29 -16.26 -9.00
C GLY A 53 23.08 -17.18 -9.91
N GLY A 54 23.32 -16.84 -11.18
CA GLY A 54 24.01 -17.69 -12.16
C GLY A 54 23.17 -18.83 -12.73
N VAL A 55 21.92 -18.97 -12.33
CA VAL A 55 21.03 -20.09 -12.72
C VAL A 55 20.13 -19.75 -13.92
N GLY A 56 19.98 -18.46 -14.24
CA GLY A 56 19.12 -18.01 -15.34
C GLY A 56 18.71 -16.55 -15.25
N LYS A 57 17.65 -16.22 -15.96
CA LYS A 57 17.05 -14.88 -15.97
C LYS A 57 15.65 -14.90 -15.36
N THR A 58 15.30 -13.86 -14.62
CA THR A 58 13.95 -13.72 -14.04
C THR A 58 12.90 -13.49 -15.13
N SER A 59 11.68 -14.00 -14.90
CA SER A 59 10.48 -13.71 -15.70
C SER A 59 9.83 -12.37 -15.36
N GLY A 60 10.44 -11.61 -14.44
CA GLY A 60 9.94 -10.33 -13.96
C GLY A 60 8.94 -10.45 -12.81
N ILE A 61 8.38 -9.30 -12.38
CA ILE A 61 7.49 -9.23 -11.21
C ILE A 61 6.06 -9.66 -11.51
N VAL A 62 5.57 -9.46 -12.73
CA VAL A 62 4.16 -9.66 -13.08
C VAL A 62 3.67 -11.10 -12.84
N PRO A 63 4.43 -12.18 -13.17
CA PRO A 63 4.02 -13.55 -12.86
C PRO A 63 3.87 -13.80 -11.35
N PHE A 64 4.72 -13.22 -10.52
CA PHE A 64 4.62 -13.34 -9.06
C PHE A 64 3.43 -12.57 -8.49
N ILE A 65 3.13 -11.38 -9.04
CA ILE A 65 1.92 -10.62 -8.73
C ILE A 65 0.67 -11.43 -9.13
N LYS A 66 0.71 -12.16 -10.25
CA LYS A 66 -0.40 -13.04 -10.66
C LYS A 66 -0.67 -14.16 -9.67
N VAL A 67 0.35 -14.74 -9.05
CA VAL A 67 0.16 -15.69 -7.94
C VAL A 67 -0.55 -15.02 -6.77
N MET A 68 -0.12 -13.83 -6.37
CA MET A 68 -0.77 -13.06 -5.31
C MET A 68 -2.24 -12.73 -5.64
N ASP A 69 -2.54 -12.41 -6.89
CA ASP A 69 -3.90 -12.17 -7.39
C ASP A 69 -4.80 -13.39 -7.13
N SER A 70 -4.31 -14.57 -7.46
CA SER A 70 -5.03 -15.83 -7.27
C SER A 70 -5.16 -16.20 -5.79
N LEU A 71 -4.12 -16.01 -4.99
CA LEU A 71 -4.13 -16.22 -3.54
C LEU A 71 -5.16 -15.32 -2.86
N THR A 72 -5.18 -14.03 -3.20
CA THR A 72 -6.10 -13.04 -2.64
C THR A 72 -7.56 -13.41 -2.96
N LEU A 73 -7.82 -13.88 -4.18
CA LEU A 73 -9.15 -14.34 -4.58
C LEU A 73 -9.59 -15.60 -3.81
N ALA A 74 -8.65 -16.53 -3.56
CA ALA A 74 -8.93 -17.81 -2.90
C ALA A 74 -9.22 -17.66 -1.40
N ILE A 75 -8.66 -16.63 -0.76
CA ILE A 75 -8.77 -16.43 0.69
C ILE A 75 -10.00 -15.60 1.02
N SER A 76 -10.81 -16.10 1.95
CA SER A 76 -11.93 -15.34 2.52
C SER A 76 -12.13 -15.68 3.99
N GLN A 77 -12.48 -14.67 4.77
CA GLN A 77 -12.82 -14.85 6.19
C GLN A 77 -14.26 -15.35 6.33
N GLY A 78 -14.45 -16.69 6.35
CA GLY A 78 -15.72 -17.34 6.64
C GLY A 78 -16.92 -16.81 5.84
N SER A 79 -16.75 -16.49 4.58
CA SER A 79 -17.74 -15.88 3.66
C SER A 79 -18.18 -14.45 4.03
N LEU A 80 -17.69 -13.89 5.12
CA LEU A 80 -18.07 -12.55 5.58
C LEU A 80 -17.20 -11.46 4.95
N ARG A 81 -15.90 -11.73 4.72
CA ARG A 81 -14.95 -10.80 4.14
C ARG A 81 -14.00 -11.51 3.21
N ARG A 82 -13.95 -11.08 1.95
CA ARG A 82 -12.98 -11.59 0.97
C ARG A 82 -11.61 -10.98 1.21
N GLY A 83 -10.54 -11.71 0.88
CA GLY A 83 -9.21 -11.16 0.79
C GLY A 83 -9.17 -10.02 -0.23
N SER A 84 -8.51 -8.94 0.12
CA SER A 84 -8.32 -7.78 -0.76
C SER A 84 -6.93 -7.22 -0.56
N ALA A 85 -6.23 -6.94 -1.66
CA ALA A 85 -4.89 -6.39 -1.62
C ALA A 85 -4.63 -5.42 -2.76
N ALA A 86 -3.73 -4.48 -2.51
CA ALA A 86 -3.15 -3.59 -3.49
C ALA A 86 -1.64 -3.85 -3.63
N VAL A 87 -1.12 -3.71 -4.82
CA VAL A 87 0.31 -3.83 -5.14
C VAL A 87 0.85 -2.48 -5.59
N TYR A 88 2.01 -2.10 -5.10
CA TYR A 88 2.61 -0.80 -5.36
C TYR A 88 3.96 -0.92 -6.05
N LEU A 89 4.19 -0.06 -7.05
CA LEU A 89 5.43 -0.02 -7.83
C LEU A 89 5.88 1.43 -8.04
N PRO A 90 7.19 1.74 -7.98
CA PRO A 90 7.66 3.08 -8.29
C PRO A 90 7.68 3.33 -9.80
N ILE A 91 7.50 4.60 -10.19
CA ILE A 91 7.38 5.04 -11.60
C ILE A 91 8.65 4.82 -12.42
N ASP A 92 9.78 4.60 -11.78
CA ASP A 92 11.09 4.34 -12.40
C ASP A 92 11.42 2.84 -12.53
N HIS A 93 10.52 1.94 -12.11
CA HIS A 93 10.73 0.51 -12.25
C HIS A 93 10.68 0.08 -13.74
N PRO A 94 11.57 -0.82 -14.20
CA PRO A 94 11.61 -1.23 -15.62
C PRO A 94 10.32 -1.86 -16.16
N GLU A 95 9.51 -2.50 -15.31
CA GLU A 95 8.24 -3.12 -15.72
C GLU A 95 7.02 -2.19 -15.53
N ILE A 96 7.23 -0.90 -15.29
CA ILE A 96 6.15 0.04 -15.00
C ILE A 96 5.11 0.13 -16.12
N GLU A 97 5.53 0.08 -17.38
CA GLU A 97 4.62 0.17 -18.52
C GLU A 97 3.61 -0.98 -18.56
N GLU A 98 4.05 -2.19 -18.25
CA GLU A 98 3.17 -3.37 -18.14
C GLU A 98 2.32 -3.30 -16.88
N PHE A 99 2.91 -2.87 -15.77
CA PHE A 99 2.23 -2.74 -14.48
C PHE A 99 1.07 -1.74 -14.53
N ILE A 100 1.20 -0.62 -15.25
CA ILE A 100 0.10 0.34 -15.46
C ILE A 100 -1.14 -0.35 -16.05
N GLU A 101 -0.94 -1.35 -16.91
CA GLU A 101 -2.01 -2.03 -17.64
C GLU A 101 -2.42 -3.38 -17.04
N ILE A 102 -1.89 -3.73 -15.86
CA ILE A 102 -2.09 -5.06 -15.26
C ILE A 102 -3.56 -5.40 -15.02
N ARG A 103 -4.41 -4.39 -14.78
CA ARG A 103 -5.85 -4.53 -14.58
C ARG A 103 -6.70 -4.35 -15.84
N ARG A 104 -6.10 -4.00 -16.98
CA ARG A 104 -6.85 -3.90 -18.23
C ARG A 104 -7.28 -5.30 -18.67
N PRO A 105 -8.59 -5.61 -18.76
CA PRO A 105 -9.07 -6.98 -19.00
C PRO A 105 -8.86 -7.45 -20.43
N THR A 106 -8.65 -6.52 -21.37
CA THR A 106 -8.49 -6.79 -22.80
C THR A 106 -7.05 -6.58 -23.26
N GLY A 107 -6.63 -7.36 -24.25
CA GLY A 107 -5.30 -7.28 -24.86
C GLY A 107 -4.19 -7.90 -24.00
N GLY A 108 -3.12 -8.32 -24.68
CA GLY A 108 -1.95 -8.95 -24.07
C GLY A 108 -2.17 -10.39 -23.57
N ASP A 109 -1.19 -10.92 -22.86
CA ASP A 109 -1.22 -12.26 -22.28
C ASP A 109 -2.07 -12.27 -20.99
N PRO A 110 -3.15 -13.09 -20.90
CA PRO A 110 -3.97 -13.22 -19.70
C PRO A 110 -3.19 -13.66 -18.46
N ASN A 111 -2.08 -14.40 -18.64
CA ASN A 111 -1.23 -14.84 -17.55
C ASN A 111 -0.40 -13.69 -16.94
N ARG A 112 -0.35 -12.57 -17.62
CA ARG A 112 0.32 -11.34 -17.17
C ARG A 112 -0.67 -10.24 -16.73
N LYS A 113 -1.87 -10.63 -16.34
CA LYS A 113 -2.92 -9.74 -15.80
C LYS A 113 -3.27 -10.13 -14.37
N ALA A 114 -3.60 -9.13 -13.56
CA ALA A 114 -4.04 -9.29 -12.17
C ALA A 114 -5.33 -8.47 -11.97
N LEU A 115 -6.48 -9.08 -12.19
CA LEU A 115 -7.76 -8.38 -12.23
C LEU A 115 -8.46 -8.27 -10.87
N ASN A 116 -8.00 -9.05 -9.87
CA ASN A 116 -8.57 -9.08 -8.52
C ASN A 116 -7.78 -8.23 -7.52
N LEU A 117 -6.54 -7.83 -7.88
CA LEU A 117 -5.74 -6.91 -7.08
C LEU A 117 -5.99 -5.46 -7.51
N HIS A 118 -5.92 -4.56 -6.54
CA HIS A 118 -5.75 -3.14 -6.81
C HIS A 118 -4.27 -2.85 -7.05
N HIS A 119 -3.95 -1.72 -7.70
CA HIS A 119 -2.55 -1.34 -7.88
C HIS A 119 -2.35 0.16 -7.74
N GLY A 120 -1.16 0.56 -7.32
CA GLY A 120 -0.77 1.93 -7.14
C GLY A 120 0.65 2.21 -7.63
N ILE A 121 0.90 3.44 -8.01
CA ILE A 121 2.20 3.89 -8.51
C ILE A 121 2.72 5.03 -7.64
N LEU A 122 3.99 4.88 -7.22
CA LEU A 122 4.68 5.92 -6.48
C LEU A 122 5.33 6.87 -7.47
N ILE A 123 4.88 8.12 -7.42
CA ILE A 123 5.32 9.21 -8.28
C ILE A 123 6.34 10.06 -7.54
N SER A 124 7.50 10.31 -8.16
CA SER A 124 8.51 11.23 -7.64
C SER A 124 8.32 12.66 -8.16
N ASP A 125 8.77 13.63 -7.39
CA ASP A 125 8.79 15.04 -7.85
C ASP A 125 9.68 15.23 -9.08
N SER A 126 10.77 14.43 -9.19
CA SER A 126 11.65 14.44 -10.36
C SER A 126 10.95 13.93 -11.63
N PHE A 127 10.12 12.89 -11.51
CA PHE A 127 9.30 12.43 -12.64
C PHE A 127 8.31 13.51 -13.08
N MET A 128 7.63 14.16 -12.14
CA MET A 128 6.67 15.23 -12.49
C MET A 128 7.35 16.41 -13.18
N ARG A 129 8.56 16.78 -12.77
CA ARG A 129 9.36 17.78 -13.50
C ARG A 129 9.71 17.31 -14.91
N ALA A 130 10.14 16.07 -15.08
CA ALA A 130 10.42 15.52 -16.41
C ALA A 130 9.17 15.49 -17.31
N VAL A 131 7.97 15.27 -16.74
CA VAL A 131 6.70 15.39 -17.48
C VAL A 131 6.42 16.83 -17.91
N GLU A 132 6.64 17.81 -17.02
CA GLU A 132 6.44 19.24 -17.29
C GLU A 132 7.40 19.74 -18.38
N ASP A 133 8.69 19.37 -18.27
CA ASP A 133 9.75 19.76 -19.18
C ASP A 133 9.79 18.97 -20.50
N ASP A 134 8.92 17.95 -20.65
CA ASP A 134 8.87 17.02 -21.79
C ASP A 134 10.17 16.22 -22.01
N ASP A 135 10.80 15.84 -20.89
CA ASP A 135 12.08 15.15 -20.87
C ASP A 135 11.94 13.62 -20.97
N GLN A 136 13.09 12.98 -21.12
CA GLN A 136 13.23 11.54 -21.02
C GLN A 136 13.23 11.09 -19.56
N TRP A 137 12.74 9.87 -19.33
CA TRP A 137 12.70 9.23 -18.03
C TRP A 137 13.38 7.87 -18.07
N ASP A 138 14.35 7.66 -17.18
CA ASP A 138 15.06 6.40 -17.07
C ASP A 138 14.33 5.41 -16.17
N LEU A 139 14.08 4.22 -16.70
CA LEU A 139 13.62 3.07 -15.95
C LEU A 139 14.84 2.29 -15.46
N ARG A 140 14.97 2.15 -14.14
CA ARG A 140 16.18 1.66 -13.49
C ARG A 140 15.96 0.36 -12.72
N SER A 141 16.92 -0.56 -12.83
CA SER A 141 16.93 -1.76 -11.99
C SER A 141 16.95 -1.39 -10.51
N PRO A 142 16.05 -1.94 -9.68
CA PRO A 142 16.12 -1.75 -8.24
C PRO A 142 17.41 -2.31 -7.60
N LYS A 143 18.00 -3.32 -8.24
CA LYS A 143 19.17 -4.03 -7.73
C LYS A 143 20.44 -3.18 -7.71
N ASP A 144 20.71 -2.46 -8.81
CA ASP A 144 21.99 -1.79 -9.02
C ASP A 144 21.85 -0.40 -9.65
N GLN A 145 20.63 0.08 -9.83
CA GLN A 145 20.28 1.38 -10.41
C GLN A 145 20.72 1.56 -11.87
N THR A 146 21.08 0.48 -12.56
CA THR A 146 21.40 0.54 -13.99
C THR A 146 20.16 0.89 -14.80
N VAL A 147 20.34 1.74 -15.82
CA VAL A 147 19.27 2.11 -16.74
C VAL A 147 18.97 0.92 -17.64
N GLN A 148 17.75 0.38 -17.56
CA GLN A 148 17.29 -0.73 -18.39
C GLN A 148 16.59 -0.21 -19.66
N LYS A 149 15.90 0.91 -19.56
CA LYS A 149 15.16 1.54 -20.65
C LYS A 149 14.99 3.03 -20.36
N THR A 150 14.96 3.85 -21.40
CA THR A 150 14.62 5.25 -21.34
C THR A 150 13.33 5.50 -22.15
N VAL A 151 12.39 6.23 -21.59
CA VAL A 151 11.06 6.51 -22.18
C VAL A 151 10.74 8.01 -22.09
N SER A 152 9.81 8.53 -22.88
CA SER A 152 9.28 9.86 -22.68
C SER A 152 8.46 9.92 -21.39
N ALA A 153 8.83 10.81 -20.48
CA ALA A 153 8.09 11.01 -19.22
C ALA A 153 6.62 11.39 -19.48
N ARG A 154 6.39 12.31 -20.41
CA ARG A 154 5.05 12.76 -20.79
C ARG A 154 4.21 11.64 -21.41
N SER A 155 4.79 10.80 -22.27
CA SER A 155 4.08 9.66 -22.85
C SER A 155 3.71 8.63 -21.78
N LEU A 156 4.61 8.35 -20.85
CA LEU A 156 4.34 7.45 -19.72
C LEU A 156 3.23 8.00 -18.80
N TRP A 157 3.24 9.30 -18.52
CA TRP A 157 2.21 9.97 -17.75
C TRP A 157 0.84 9.91 -18.42
N ILE A 158 0.76 10.19 -19.73
CA ILE A 158 -0.50 10.09 -20.51
C ILE A 158 -1.03 8.66 -20.48
N ARG A 159 -0.15 7.66 -20.66
CA ARG A 159 -0.53 6.23 -20.59
C ARG A 159 -1.13 5.86 -19.23
N LEU A 160 -0.50 6.36 -18.15
CA LEU A 160 -0.99 6.16 -16.79
C LEU A 160 -2.36 6.80 -16.57
N LEU A 161 -2.55 8.05 -16.99
CA LEU A 161 -3.83 8.75 -16.88
C LEU A 161 -4.93 8.07 -17.73
N THR A 162 -4.57 7.58 -18.91
CA THR A 162 -5.50 6.81 -19.77
C THR A 162 -5.98 5.55 -19.07
N ALA A 163 -5.06 4.78 -18.46
CA ALA A 163 -5.43 3.61 -17.69
C ALA A 163 -6.38 3.95 -16.52
N ARG A 164 -6.14 5.07 -15.84
CA ARG A 164 -7.01 5.55 -14.76
C ARG A 164 -8.41 5.92 -15.23
N VAL A 165 -8.53 6.57 -16.38
CA VAL A 165 -9.84 6.92 -16.94
C VAL A 165 -10.61 5.66 -17.36
N GLU A 166 -9.93 4.67 -17.90
CA GLU A 166 -10.54 3.43 -18.38
C GLU A 166 -10.92 2.46 -17.27
N THR A 167 -10.13 2.38 -16.20
CA THR A 167 -10.27 1.34 -15.17
C THR A 167 -10.51 1.87 -13.76
N GLY A 168 -10.36 3.17 -13.52
CA GLY A 168 -10.36 3.78 -12.19
C GLY A 168 -9.02 3.63 -11.44
N GLU A 169 -8.04 2.93 -11.99
CA GLU A 169 -6.73 2.62 -11.39
C GLU A 169 -5.59 2.83 -12.41
N PRO A 170 -4.34 2.94 -11.96
CA PRO A 170 -3.76 2.78 -10.61
C PRO A 170 -4.04 3.95 -9.65
N TYR A 171 -3.86 3.73 -8.33
CA TYR A 171 -3.70 4.81 -7.36
C TYR A 171 -2.41 5.58 -7.64
N LEU A 172 -2.38 6.87 -7.25
CA LEU A 172 -1.19 7.71 -7.35
C LEU A 172 -0.74 8.11 -5.94
N VAL A 173 0.50 7.79 -5.60
CA VAL A 173 1.12 8.18 -4.34
C VAL A 173 2.34 9.04 -4.63
N PHE A 174 2.31 10.32 -4.24
CA PHE A 174 3.42 11.25 -4.41
C PHE A 174 4.46 11.01 -3.32
N LYS A 175 5.39 10.07 -3.59
CA LYS A 175 6.32 9.51 -2.59
C LYS A 175 7.18 10.56 -1.89
N ASP A 176 7.66 11.56 -2.62
CA ASP A 176 8.53 12.58 -2.04
C ASP A 176 7.75 13.47 -1.08
N ARG A 177 6.51 13.83 -1.43
CA ARG A 177 5.62 14.59 -0.56
C ARG A 177 5.33 13.83 0.74
N VAL A 178 4.98 12.55 0.62
CA VAL A 178 4.71 11.68 1.77
C VAL A 178 5.94 11.58 2.67
N ASN A 179 7.12 11.31 2.09
CA ASN A 179 8.35 11.17 2.86
C ASN A 179 8.83 12.49 3.49
N ASN A 180 8.60 13.63 2.84
CA ASN A 180 8.92 14.93 3.41
C ASN A 180 8.06 15.28 4.63
N LEU A 181 6.79 14.84 4.64
CA LEU A 181 5.83 15.12 5.71
C LEU A 181 5.81 14.05 6.82
N ARG A 182 6.58 12.97 6.70
CA ARG A 182 6.63 11.94 7.75
C ARG A 182 7.13 12.52 9.08
N PRO A 183 6.71 11.95 10.22
CA PRO A 183 7.12 12.39 11.55
C PRO A 183 8.64 12.37 11.75
N GLU A 184 9.14 13.29 12.60
CA GLU A 184 10.58 13.46 12.80
C GLU A 184 11.28 12.20 13.34
N GLN A 185 10.61 11.45 14.23
CA GLN A 185 11.15 10.19 14.75
C GLN A 185 11.39 9.15 13.65
N GLN A 186 10.54 9.10 12.62
CA GLN A 186 10.74 8.20 11.47
C GLN A 186 11.92 8.67 10.60
N LYS A 187 12.10 9.98 10.44
CA LYS A 187 13.26 10.56 9.72
C LYS A 187 14.56 10.24 10.43
N LEU A 188 14.61 10.46 11.75
CA LEU A 188 15.78 10.17 12.59
C LEU A 188 16.13 8.67 12.60
N ALA A 189 15.14 7.80 12.54
CA ALA A 189 15.32 6.36 12.45
C ALA A 189 15.64 5.86 11.02
N GLY A 190 15.74 6.75 10.03
CA GLY A 190 16.02 6.39 8.63
C GLY A 190 14.93 5.58 7.96
N LEU A 191 13.70 5.60 8.47
CA LEU A 191 12.58 4.82 7.95
C LEU A 191 11.97 5.53 6.75
N GLU A 192 11.82 4.82 5.64
CA GLU A 192 11.25 5.34 4.40
C GLU A 192 9.84 4.76 4.15
N ILE A 193 8.94 5.59 3.66
CA ILE A 193 7.61 5.17 3.21
C ILE A 193 7.68 4.85 1.72
N LYS A 194 7.42 3.57 1.40
CA LYS A 194 7.51 3.01 0.04
C LYS A 194 6.16 2.51 -0.49
N THR A 195 5.14 2.46 0.35
CA THR A 195 3.84 1.88 -0.02
C THR A 195 2.70 2.58 0.70
N SER A 196 1.48 2.20 0.37
CA SER A 196 0.28 2.55 1.10
C SER A 196 -0.54 1.29 1.38
N ASN A 197 -1.60 1.40 2.16
CA ASN A 197 -2.54 0.31 2.39
C ASN A 197 -3.45 0.03 1.17
N LEU A 198 -4.39 -0.90 1.33
CA LEU A 198 -5.36 -1.27 0.29
C LEU A 198 -6.12 -0.08 -0.29
N CYS A 199 -6.56 0.85 0.56
CA CYS A 199 -7.40 2.00 0.17
C CYS A 199 -6.60 3.29 -0.09
N SER A 200 -5.26 3.23 0.04
CA SER A 200 -4.32 4.33 -0.28
C SER A 200 -4.41 5.58 0.63
N GLU A 201 -4.96 5.44 1.85
CA GLU A 201 -5.03 6.54 2.83
C GLU A 201 -3.97 6.49 3.92
N ILE A 202 -3.25 5.36 4.08
CA ILE A 202 -2.25 5.16 5.12
C ILE A 202 -0.86 5.11 4.50
N THR A 203 0.07 5.86 5.06
CA THR A 203 1.46 5.91 4.64
C THR A 203 2.35 5.69 5.86
N LEU A 204 2.89 4.47 5.98
CA LEU A 204 3.73 4.03 7.08
C LEU A 204 4.96 3.28 6.54
N PRO A 205 6.10 3.30 7.26
CA PRO A 205 7.30 2.62 6.83
C PRO A 205 7.16 1.09 6.94
N THR A 206 7.72 0.40 5.95
CA THR A 206 7.80 -1.06 5.85
C THR A 206 9.26 -1.50 5.68
N GLY A 207 9.49 -2.79 5.60
CA GLY A 207 10.81 -3.38 5.39
C GLY A 207 11.67 -3.39 6.64
N THR A 208 12.97 -3.58 6.45
CA THR A 208 13.93 -3.72 7.54
C THR A 208 14.22 -2.36 8.20
N ASP A 209 14.04 -2.27 9.50
CA ASP A 209 14.30 -1.05 10.26
C ASP A 209 15.77 -0.95 10.74
N HIS A 210 16.09 0.15 11.44
CA HIS A 210 17.42 0.42 12.00
C HIS A 210 17.87 -0.57 13.10
N HIS A 211 16.99 -1.45 13.56
CA HIS A 211 17.32 -2.58 14.43
C HIS A 211 17.54 -3.89 13.67
N GLY A 212 17.49 -3.86 12.32
CA GLY A 212 17.60 -5.04 11.48
C GLY A 212 16.38 -5.95 11.53
N LYS A 213 15.20 -5.44 11.94
CA LYS A 213 13.97 -6.21 12.02
C LYS A 213 12.99 -5.79 10.93
N GLU A 214 12.34 -6.78 10.33
CA GLU A 214 11.30 -6.57 9.33
C GLU A 214 10.04 -5.97 9.97
N ARG A 215 9.41 -5.05 9.25
CA ARG A 215 8.18 -4.37 9.64
C ARG A 215 7.06 -4.64 8.64
N THR A 216 5.93 -5.07 9.17
CA THR A 216 4.64 -4.99 8.49
C THR A 216 3.83 -3.91 9.18
N ALA A 217 3.67 -2.77 8.52
CA ALA A 217 3.01 -1.63 9.15
C ALA A 217 1.53 -1.92 9.41
N VAL A 218 1.04 -1.39 10.53
CA VAL A 218 -0.30 -1.61 11.04
C VAL A 218 -0.92 -0.27 11.40
N CYS A 219 -2.20 -0.07 11.06
CA CYS A 219 -2.93 1.12 11.49
C CYS A 219 -4.32 0.76 12.01
N CYS A 220 -4.67 1.34 13.16
CA CYS A 220 -6.01 1.27 13.73
C CYS A 220 -6.79 2.53 13.37
N LEU A 221 -7.96 2.35 12.75
CA LEU A 221 -8.73 3.44 12.15
C LEU A 221 -10.08 3.60 12.83
N SER A 222 -10.51 4.86 12.97
CA SER A 222 -11.88 5.26 13.33
C SER A 222 -12.23 6.58 12.65
N SER A 223 -13.53 6.95 12.72
CA SER A 223 -14.00 8.24 12.22
C SER A 223 -15.09 8.77 13.13
N VAL A 224 -15.05 10.06 13.41
CA VAL A 224 -16.12 10.77 14.12
C VAL A 224 -17.13 11.32 13.12
N ASN A 225 -18.41 11.14 13.41
CA ASN A 225 -19.47 11.74 12.62
C ASN A 225 -19.66 13.22 13.01
N ILE A 226 -19.12 14.13 12.20
CA ILE A 226 -19.20 15.57 12.48
C ILE A 226 -20.56 16.18 12.20
N GLU A 227 -21.48 15.49 11.51
CA GLU A 227 -22.90 15.87 11.48
C GLU A 227 -23.47 15.96 12.90
N LYS A 228 -22.95 15.11 13.80
CA LYS A 228 -23.31 15.04 15.20
C LYS A 228 -22.44 15.89 16.11
N PHE A 229 -21.70 16.86 15.55
CA PHE A 229 -20.76 17.70 16.31
C PHE A 229 -21.38 18.30 17.57
N TYR A 230 -22.60 18.87 17.46
CA TYR A 230 -23.30 19.51 18.57
C TYR A 230 -23.69 18.56 19.69
N GLU A 231 -23.71 17.25 19.48
CA GLU A 231 -23.98 16.23 20.50
C GLU A 231 -22.77 15.99 21.42
N TRP A 232 -21.56 16.25 20.94
CA TRP A 232 -20.33 15.96 21.66
C TRP A 232 -19.36 17.14 21.79
N GLU A 233 -19.62 18.30 21.18
CA GLU A 233 -18.71 19.46 21.19
C GLU A 233 -18.34 19.95 22.61
N ASN A 234 -19.24 19.77 23.59
CA ASN A 234 -19.00 20.18 24.97
C ASN A 234 -18.35 19.09 25.82
N ASP A 235 -18.17 17.86 25.29
CA ASP A 235 -17.47 16.80 26.00
C ASP A 235 -15.97 16.88 25.70
N LYS A 236 -15.23 17.47 26.63
CA LYS A 236 -13.78 17.64 26.52
C LYS A 236 -13.00 16.32 26.46
N ASN A 237 -13.60 15.21 26.88
CA ASN A 237 -12.97 13.90 26.89
C ASN A 237 -13.28 13.09 25.64
N PHE A 238 -14.27 13.46 24.84
CA PHE A 238 -14.74 12.68 23.70
C PHE A 238 -13.59 12.27 22.75
N ILE A 239 -12.83 13.21 22.23
CA ILE A 239 -11.70 12.92 21.33
C ILE A 239 -10.54 12.22 22.08
N PRO A 240 -10.09 12.68 23.26
CA PRO A 240 -9.10 11.95 24.06
C PRO A 240 -9.47 10.48 24.35
N ASP A 241 -10.73 10.20 24.63
CA ASP A 241 -11.19 8.84 24.94
C ASP A 241 -11.23 7.96 23.69
N ILE A 242 -11.61 8.50 22.54
CA ILE A 242 -11.49 7.78 21.25
C ILE A 242 -10.03 7.45 20.95
N MET A 243 -9.11 8.39 21.16
CA MET A 243 -7.68 8.14 20.93
C MET A 243 -7.14 7.06 21.86
N ARG A 244 -7.51 7.07 23.15
CA ARG A 244 -7.16 5.99 24.09
C ARG A 244 -7.77 4.66 23.69
N PHE A 245 -9.02 4.68 23.24
CA PHE A 245 -9.67 3.47 22.75
C PHE A 245 -8.90 2.85 21.57
N LEU A 246 -8.50 3.66 20.57
CA LEU A 246 -7.72 3.19 19.42
C LEU A 246 -6.36 2.65 19.85
N ASP A 247 -5.66 3.32 20.78
CA ASP A 247 -4.40 2.85 21.33
C ASP A 247 -4.55 1.53 22.10
N ASN A 248 -5.64 1.36 22.85
CA ASN A 248 -5.97 0.10 23.53
C ASN A 248 -6.27 -1.03 22.53
N VAL A 249 -6.89 -0.73 21.39
CA VAL A 249 -7.10 -1.71 20.31
C VAL A 249 -5.76 -2.17 19.73
N ILE A 250 -4.80 -1.26 19.54
CA ILE A 250 -3.43 -1.62 19.12
C ILE A 250 -2.77 -2.49 20.19
N GLN A 251 -2.93 -2.17 21.47
CA GLN A 251 -2.37 -2.98 22.56
C GLN A 251 -2.97 -4.38 22.58
N ASP A 252 -4.30 -4.52 22.45
CA ASP A 252 -4.95 -5.83 22.36
C ASP A 252 -4.42 -6.64 21.16
N PHE A 253 -4.16 -5.98 20.03
CA PHE A 253 -3.53 -6.62 18.88
C PHE A 253 -2.12 -7.12 19.20
N ILE A 254 -1.27 -6.29 19.80
CA ILE A 254 0.11 -6.65 20.17
C ILE A 254 0.12 -7.86 21.11
N ASP A 255 -0.75 -7.87 22.13
CA ASP A 255 -0.82 -8.90 23.15
C ASP A 255 -1.39 -10.22 22.64
N ASN A 256 -2.19 -10.20 21.58
CA ASN A 256 -2.93 -11.36 21.07
C ASN A 256 -2.61 -11.73 19.62
N ALA A 257 -1.65 -11.06 18.99
CA ALA A 257 -1.23 -11.39 17.62
C ALA A 257 -0.67 -12.81 17.57
N PRO A 258 -1.08 -13.64 16.58
CA PRO A 258 -0.47 -14.95 16.40
C PRO A 258 0.96 -14.84 15.88
N ASP A 259 1.77 -15.89 16.09
CA ASP A 259 3.16 -15.96 15.62
C ASP A 259 3.32 -15.68 14.12
N THR A 260 2.29 -16.04 13.32
CA THR A 260 2.24 -15.75 11.87
C THR A 260 2.14 -14.25 11.53
N MET A 261 2.05 -13.37 12.52
CA MET A 261 1.98 -11.92 12.41
C MET A 261 2.99 -11.21 13.30
N GLU A 262 4.12 -11.85 13.60
CA GLU A 262 5.17 -11.28 14.47
C GLU A 262 5.68 -9.93 13.95
N THR A 263 5.92 -9.80 12.64
CA THR A 263 6.35 -8.57 11.98
C THR A 263 5.36 -7.42 12.15
N ALA A 264 4.05 -7.75 12.08
CA ALA A 264 2.97 -6.79 12.29
C ALA A 264 2.86 -6.37 13.76
N ALA A 265 2.95 -7.34 14.70
CA ALA A 265 2.96 -7.05 16.14
C ALA A 265 4.16 -6.20 16.53
N TYR A 266 5.35 -6.52 16.01
CA TYR A 266 6.56 -5.72 16.20
C TYR A 266 6.38 -4.29 15.69
N SER A 267 5.87 -4.12 14.46
CA SER A 267 5.62 -2.80 13.87
C SER A 267 4.60 -2.00 14.69
N ALA A 268 3.49 -2.64 15.09
CA ALA A 268 2.47 -2.02 15.93
C ALA A 268 3.04 -1.51 17.26
N MET A 269 3.90 -2.30 17.91
CA MET A 269 4.58 -1.92 19.14
C MET A 269 5.51 -0.70 18.95
N ARG A 270 6.18 -0.61 17.81
CA ARG A 270 7.15 0.47 17.52
C ARG A 270 6.50 1.76 17.05
N GLU A 271 5.41 1.69 16.28
CA GLU A 271 4.75 2.84 15.67
C GLU A 271 3.54 3.33 16.45
N ARG A 272 2.71 2.40 16.97
CA ARG A 272 1.42 2.69 17.60
C ARG A 272 0.55 3.63 16.76
N SER A 273 0.48 3.37 15.47
CA SER A 273 -0.19 4.23 14.50
C SER A 273 -1.70 4.14 14.61
N VAL A 274 -2.35 5.28 14.79
CA VAL A 274 -3.80 5.43 14.80
C VAL A 274 -4.22 6.46 13.75
N GLY A 275 -5.39 6.24 13.15
CA GLY A 275 -6.03 7.19 12.25
C GLY A 275 -7.42 7.56 12.75
N LEU A 276 -7.63 8.81 13.12
CA LEU A 276 -8.94 9.33 13.47
C LEU A 276 -9.39 10.32 12.41
N GLY A 277 -10.36 9.91 11.58
CA GLY A 277 -10.97 10.71 10.54
C GLY A 277 -12.20 11.48 10.99
N ALA A 278 -12.69 12.33 10.09
CA ALA A 278 -13.97 13.02 10.23
C ALA A 278 -14.87 12.67 9.04
N VAL A 279 -16.08 12.21 9.30
CA VAL A 279 -17.06 11.81 8.27
C VAL A 279 -18.27 12.73 8.32
N SER A 280 -19.02 12.80 7.22
CA SER A 280 -20.24 13.62 7.07
C SER A 280 -19.99 15.14 7.07
N TYR A 281 -18.79 15.58 6.66
CA TYR A 281 -18.48 17.01 6.53
C TYR A 281 -19.43 17.70 5.54
N THR A 282 -19.78 17.09 4.44
CA THR A 282 -20.70 17.63 3.44
C THR A 282 -22.10 17.84 4.01
N HIS A 283 -22.56 16.98 4.94
CA HIS A 283 -23.85 17.15 5.61
C HIS A 283 -23.85 18.35 6.57
N LEU A 284 -22.70 18.65 7.19
CA LEU A 284 -22.55 19.80 8.08
C LEU A 284 -22.54 21.12 7.31
N THR A 285 -21.94 21.14 6.11
CA THR A 285 -21.67 22.36 5.33
C THR A 285 -22.70 22.68 4.26
N LEU A 286 -23.57 21.71 3.91
CA LEU A 286 -24.68 22.00 2.99
C LEU A 286 -25.67 22.91 3.69
N PRO A 287 -26.02 24.07 3.10
CA PRO A 287 -27.06 24.91 3.65
C PRO A 287 -28.39 24.16 3.58
N THR A 288 -28.93 23.84 4.74
CA THR A 288 -30.24 23.17 4.92
C THR A 288 -31.42 24.09 4.54
N ASN A 289 -31.15 25.30 4.10
CA ASN A 289 -32.15 26.30 3.74
C ASN A 289 -31.96 26.77 2.30
N HIS A 290 -32.33 25.95 1.33
CA HIS A 290 -32.94 26.48 0.12
C HIS A 290 -34.45 26.36 0.30
N PRO A 291 -35.19 27.47 0.46
CA PRO A 291 -36.61 27.45 0.26
C PRO A 291 -36.88 27.03 -1.18
N VAL A 292 -37.65 25.97 -1.35
CA VAL A 292 -38.22 25.55 -2.64
C VAL A 292 -39.21 26.60 -3.08
#